data_67b692dc0b27cd98605d38c8a910dac9
#
_entry.id   67b692dc0b27cd98605d38c8a910dac9
#
_cell.length_a   1.000
_cell.length_b   1.000
_cell.length_c   1.000
_cell.angle_alpha   90.00
_cell.angle_beta   90.00
_cell.angle_gamma   90.00
#
_symmetry.space_group_name_H-M   'P 1'
#
loop_
_entity.id
_entity.type
_entity.pdbx_description
1 polymer ?
#
loop_
_entity_poly.entity_id
_entity_poly.type
_entity_poly.pdbx_seq_one_letter_code
_entity_poly.pdbx_strand_id
1 'polypeptide(L)'
;MALFVEELGVTGKAVPFYAGIAVASSSVTSAIMSPIWGSLADRYGRKPMMLRASIAMTLTMGGIAFVPSVFWLLVLRLLNGVFSGFVPNSTALIASQVPKDQSGYALGTLSTGVVAGTLMGPLIGGLIAENLGMRNVFLLVGFFLFLVSLLTFWGIEEDYEPLPKEEQKSSWELLKSIQQKDILLGLFLTSMTIQMIAQSISPILPLYVRALGQRDNLIFVSGMIVSAMGVSSMLFSGWMGKLGDRIGNHRLLLIALLYSGCLYILCAQAQTPLQLGILRFLFGIGTGALLPGVSALLNRLTPPEGISRIFSYNQLFYYLGGVLGPMMGSSIFMPFGYHWVFYGTALLAFTDLIFLLFLFRKYLKVRDVRAN
;
A
#
# COMPACT_ATOMS: atom_id res chain seq x y z
N MET A 1 3.68 14.20 -5.94
CA MET A 1 4.99 13.92 -6.60
C MET A 1 5.10 14.56 -7.96
N ALA A 2 4.16 14.38 -8.90
CA ALA A 2 4.28 14.95 -10.25
C ALA A 2 4.50 16.47 -10.23
N LEU A 3 3.67 17.22 -9.50
CA LEU A 3 3.80 18.67 -9.40
C LEU A 3 5.12 19.13 -8.75
N PHE A 4 5.66 18.35 -7.81
CA PHE A 4 6.96 18.63 -7.23
C PHE A 4 8.12 18.38 -8.21
N VAL A 5 7.98 17.33 -9.03
CA VAL A 5 8.94 17.06 -10.12
C VAL A 5 8.91 18.18 -11.17
N GLU A 6 7.73 18.77 -11.47
CA GLU A 6 7.61 19.99 -12.29
C GLU A 6 8.31 21.18 -11.65
N GLU A 7 8.14 21.41 -10.34
CA GLU A 7 8.82 22.47 -9.59
C GLU A 7 10.36 22.32 -9.63
N LEU A 8 10.87 21.08 -9.71
CA LEU A 8 12.30 20.78 -9.87
C LEU A 8 12.81 20.92 -11.31
N GLY A 9 12.00 21.47 -12.24
CA GLY A 9 12.41 21.85 -13.60
C GLY A 9 12.19 20.77 -14.66
N VAL A 10 11.54 19.63 -14.35
CA VAL A 10 11.15 18.64 -15.37
C VAL A 10 9.86 19.09 -16.06
N THR A 11 9.81 18.99 -17.39
CA THR A 11 8.65 19.43 -18.17
C THR A 11 8.10 18.32 -19.08
N GLY A 12 6.84 18.47 -19.49
CA GLY A 12 6.20 17.65 -20.50
C GLY A 12 5.99 16.20 -20.07
N LYS A 13 6.10 15.27 -21.02
CA LYS A 13 5.83 13.84 -20.80
C LYS A 13 6.80 13.14 -19.84
N ALA A 14 7.93 13.73 -19.53
CA ALA A 14 8.91 13.18 -18.58
C ALA A 14 8.45 13.30 -17.11
N VAL A 15 7.58 14.24 -16.78
CA VAL A 15 7.08 14.48 -15.42
C VAL A 15 6.46 13.23 -14.78
N PRO A 16 5.48 12.54 -15.40
CA PRO A 16 4.90 11.33 -14.82
C PRO A 16 5.91 10.20 -14.68
N PHE A 17 6.87 10.10 -15.59
CA PHE A 17 7.92 9.08 -15.55
C PHE A 17 8.81 9.26 -14.30
N TYR A 18 9.37 10.45 -14.09
CA TYR A 18 10.16 10.73 -12.89
C TYR A 18 9.33 10.67 -11.60
N ALA A 19 8.08 11.10 -11.64
CA ALA A 19 7.16 10.94 -10.51
C ALA A 19 6.91 9.47 -10.18
N GLY A 20 6.72 8.62 -11.18
CA GLY A 20 6.56 7.17 -11.03
C GLY A 20 7.81 6.53 -10.41
N ILE A 21 9.00 6.85 -10.92
CA ILE A 21 10.28 6.38 -10.37
C ILE A 21 10.44 6.85 -8.92
N ALA A 22 10.12 8.11 -8.61
CA ALA A 22 10.24 8.64 -7.25
C ALA A 22 9.34 7.92 -6.24
N VAL A 23 8.13 7.50 -6.66
CA VAL A 23 7.24 6.68 -5.82
C VAL A 23 7.78 5.26 -5.71
N ALA A 24 8.17 4.64 -6.82
CA ALA A 24 8.66 3.26 -6.87
C ALA A 24 9.98 3.08 -6.08
N SER A 25 10.89 4.06 -6.12
CA SER A 25 12.21 4.00 -5.49
C SER A 25 12.15 3.60 -4.01
N SER A 26 11.26 4.22 -3.24
CA SER A 26 11.10 3.89 -1.82
C SER A 26 10.57 2.47 -1.62
N SER A 27 9.65 2.02 -2.47
CA SER A 27 9.07 0.67 -2.37
C SER A 27 10.08 -0.42 -2.73
N VAL A 28 10.93 -0.19 -3.73
CA VAL A 28 12.01 -1.14 -4.12
C VAL A 28 12.95 -1.38 -2.95
N THR A 29 13.49 -0.30 -2.40
CA THR A 29 14.46 -0.42 -1.30
C THR A 29 13.80 -0.94 -0.02
N SER A 30 12.55 -0.58 0.25
CA SER A 30 11.79 -1.14 1.38
C SER A 30 11.56 -2.64 1.23
N ALA A 31 11.23 -3.13 0.02
CA ALA A 31 11.05 -4.55 -0.24
C ALA A 31 12.34 -5.35 0.02
N ILE A 32 13.48 -4.85 -0.44
CA ILE A 32 14.79 -5.48 -0.26
C ILE A 32 15.22 -5.46 1.22
N MET A 33 15.03 -4.34 1.89
CA MET A 33 15.52 -4.13 3.25
C MET A 33 14.59 -4.69 4.34
N SER A 34 13.31 -4.89 4.05
CA SER A 34 12.32 -5.37 5.02
C SER A 34 12.72 -6.68 5.71
N PRO A 35 13.18 -7.75 5.02
CA PRO A 35 13.62 -8.98 5.67
C PRO A 35 14.86 -8.77 6.56
N ILE A 36 15.78 -7.90 6.13
CA ILE A 36 17.02 -7.59 6.86
C ILE A 36 16.66 -6.91 8.19
N TRP A 37 15.83 -5.87 8.12
CA TRP A 37 15.41 -5.15 9.33
C TRP A 37 14.50 -5.98 10.24
N GLY A 38 13.69 -6.88 9.69
CA GLY A 38 12.91 -7.84 10.45
C GLY A 38 13.80 -8.76 11.28
N SER A 39 14.85 -9.33 10.66
CA SER A 39 15.80 -10.19 11.38
C SER A 39 16.63 -9.44 12.44
N LEU A 40 16.95 -8.17 12.19
CA LEU A 40 17.61 -7.33 13.19
C LEU A 40 16.66 -6.95 14.34
N ALA A 41 15.38 -6.71 14.05
CA ALA A 41 14.38 -6.46 15.07
C ALA A 41 14.19 -7.66 16.02
N ASP A 42 14.26 -8.87 15.47
CA ASP A 42 14.22 -10.12 16.26
C ASP A 42 15.50 -10.34 17.07
N ARG A 43 16.60 -9.64 16.75
CA ARG A 43 17.90 -9.77 17.45
C ARG A 43 18.17 -8.65 18.45
N TYR A 44 17.78 -7.43 18.14
CA TYR A 44 18.13 -6.21 18.91
C TYR A 44 16.93 -5.55 19.58
N GLY A 45 15.73 -6.09 19.35
CA GLY A 45 14.48 -5.47 19.82
C GLY A 45 13.81 -4.57 18.78
N ARG A 46 12.55 -4.29 18.99
CA ARG A 46 11.70 -3.56 18.04
C ARG A 46 11.77 -2.05 18.26
N LYS A 47 11.89 -1.59 19.52
CA LYS A 47 12.05 -0.16 19.86
C LYS A 47 13.28 0.46 19.18
N PRO A 48 14.50 -0.11 19.21
CA PRO A 48 15.65 0.42 18.48
C PRO A 48 15.42 0.51 16.97
N MET A 49 14.70 -0.48 16.41
CA MET A 49 14.38 -0.50 14.96
C MET A 49 13.35 0.58 14.60
N MET A 50 12.38 0.86 15.49
CA MET A 50 11.43 1.97 15.31
C MET A 50 12.13 3.32 15.40
N LEU A 51 13.03 3.53 16.38
CA LEU A 51 13.81 4.75 16.51
C LEU A 51 14.70 5.01 15.30
N ARG A 52 15.44 4.00 14.85
CA ARG A 52 16.23 4.08 13.63
C ARG A 52 15.37 4.51 12.44
N ALA A 53 14.22 3.85 12.23
CA ALA A 53 13.32 4.14 11.13
C ALA A 53 12.79 5.58 11.21
N SER A 54 12.26 6.01 12.35
CA SER A 54 11.67 7.35 12.50
C SER A 54 12.71 8.46 12.35
N ILE A 55 13.91 8.31 12.93
CA ILE A 55 14.99 9.30 12.80
C ILE A 55 15.45 9.41 11.34
N ALA A 56 15.71 8.28 10.68
CA ALA A 56 16.14 8.29 9.29
C ALA A 56 15.05 8.83 8.35
N MET A 57 13.77 8.50 8.60
CA MET A 57 12.65 9.06 7.86
C MET A 57 12.49 10.56 8.10
N THR A 58 12.75 11.07 9.32
CA THR A 58 12.81 12.52 9.62
C THR A 58 13.82 13.21 8.73
N LEU A 59 15.04 12.69 8.67
CA LEU A 59 16.12 13.28 7.87
C LEU A 59 15.86 13.21 6.37
N THR A 60 15.38 12.07 5.89
CA THR A 60 15.14 11.87 4.45
C THR A 60 13.91 12.63 3.97
N MET A 61 12.80 12.63 4.70
CA MET A 61 11.59 13.37 4.32
C MET A 61 11.77 14.88 4.50
N GLY A 62 12.34 15.32 5.62
CA GLY A 62 12.68 16.74 5.81
C GLY A 62 13.71 17.24 4.79
N GLY A 63 14.69 16.39 4.45
CA GLY A 63 15.71 16.69 3.44
C GLY A 63 15.15 16.91 2.02
N ILE A 64 14.01 16.26 1.68
CA ILE A 64 13.35 16.46 0.38
C ILE A 64 12.97 17.94 0.16
N ALA A 65 12.66 18.68 1.22
CA ALA A 65 12.31 20.10 1.11
C ALA A 65 13.45 20.95 0.52
N PHE A 66 14.70 20.53 0.65
CA PHE A 66 15.89 21.27 0.26
C PHE A 66 16.54 20.76 -1.04
N VAL A 67 15.94 19.75 -1.70
CA VAL A 67 16.55 19.20 -2.92
C VAL A 67 16.55 20.22 -4.06
N PRO A 68 17.69 20.36 -4.77
CA PRO A 68 17.79 21.25 -5.93
C PRO A 68 17.40 20.58 -7.25
N SER A 69 17.28 19.24 -7.29
CA SER A 69 17.01 18.52 -8.54
C SER A 69 16.32 17.18 -8.28
N VAL A 70 15.72 16.61 -9.34
CA VAL A 70 15.07 15.30 -9.31
C VAL A 70 16.03 14.18 -8.92
N PHE A 71 17.32 14.29 -9.27
CA PHE A 71 18.33 13.30 -8.87
C PHE A 71 18.41 13.17 -7.34
N TRP A 72 18.54 14.27 -6.62
CA TRP A 72 18.58 14.26 -5.16
C TRP A 72 17.26 13.81 -4.53
N LEU A 73 16.13 14.14 -5.17
CA LEU A 73 14.82 13.60 -4.77
C LEU A 73 14.84 12.07 -4.83
N LEU A 74 15.33 11.48 -5.91
CA LEU A 74 15.39 10.01 -6.07
C LEU A 74 16.33 9.38 -5.05
N VAL A 75 17.50 10.00 -4.78
CA VAL A 75 18.44 9.53 -3.75
C VAL A 75 17.78 9.51 -2.37
N LEU A 76 17.11 10.58 -1.96
CA LEU A 76 16.44 10.63 -0.66
C LEU A 76 15.25 9.67 -0.59
N ARG A 77 14.55 9.44 -1.69
CA ARG A 77 13.49 8.43 -1.79
C ARG A 77 14.01 7.00 -1.63
N LEU A 78 15.13 6.67 -2.27
CA LEU A 78 15.80 5.39 -2.08
C LEU A 78 16.22 5.21 -0.61
N LEU A 79 16.87 6.21 -0.02
CA LEU A 79 17.28 6.17 1.38
C LEU A 79 16.08 6.04 2.33
N ASN A 80 14.98 6.74 2.06
CA ASN A 80 13.75 6.63 2.83
C ASN A 80 13.23 5.18 2.85
N GLY A 81 13.25 4.50 1.71
CA GLY A 81 12.87 3.09 1.63
C GLY A 81 13.87 2.17 2.35
N VAL A 82 15.19 2.43 2.25
CA VAL A 82 16.20 1.65 2.98
C VAL A 82 15.92 1.65 4.48
N PHE A 83 15.57 2.79 5.04
CA PHE A 83 15.35 2.94 6.47
C PHE A 83 13.89 2.79 6.90
N SER A 84 12.98 2.39 6.03
CA SER A 84 11.57 2.14 6.36
C SER A 84 11.39 1.02 7.39
N GLY A 85 10.14 0.81 7.84
CA GLY A 85 9.80 -0.31 8.72
C GLY A 85 9.24 0.10 10.08
N PHE A 86 8.88 1.37 10.31
CA PHE A 86 8.27 1.82 11.56
C PHE A 86 6.97 1.09 11.87
N VAL A 87 6.00 1.07 10.94
CA VAL A 87 4.68 0.45 11.15
C VAL A 87 4.76 -1.06 11.38
N PRO A 88 5.50 -1.86 10.60
CA PRO A 88 5.66 -3.29 10.89
C PRO A 88 6.27 -3.57 12.27
N ASN A 89 7.28 -2.81 12.68
CA ASN A 89 7.88 -2.98 14.00
C ASN A 89 6.92 -2.56 15.13
N SER A 90 6.12 -1.50 14.94
CA SER A 90 5.08 -1.10 15.91
C SER A 90 4.03 -2.20 16.07
N THR A 91 3.58 -2.78 14.95
CA THR A 91 2.62 -3.90 14.96
C THR A 91 3.18 -5.10 15.69
N ALA A 92 4.44 -5.44 15.42
CA ALA A 92 5.10 -6.56 16.05
C ALA A 92 5.36 -6.32 17.55
N LEU A 93 5.71 -5.10 17.94
CA LEU A 93 5.88 -4.71 19.34
C LEU A 93 4.58 -4.87 20.13
N ILE A 94 3.47 -4.32 19.61
CA ILE A 94 2.15 -4.45 20.24
C ILE A 94 1.75 -5.92 20.34
N ALA A 95 1.94 -6.71 19.29
CA ALA A 95 1.59 -8.13 19.27
C ALA A 95 2.38 -8.96 20.31
N SER A 96 3.60 -8.53 20.66
CA SER A 96 4.44 -9.24 21.64
C SER A 96 4.27 -8.82 23.09
N GLN A 97 3.92 -7.56 23.34
CA GLN A 97 3.85 -7.00 24.70
C GLN A 97 2.43 -6.96 25.28
N VAL A 98 1.40 -6.90 24.41
CA VAL A 98 0.03 -6.80 24.87
C VAL A 98 -0.54 -8.22 25.12
N PRO A 99 -1.24 -8.44 26.26
CA PRO A 99 -1.91 -9.69 26.55
C PRO A 99 -2.84 -10.14 25.41
N LYS A 100 -2.96 -11.47 25.17
CA LYS A 100 -3.70 -12.02 24.04
C LYS A 100 -5.17 -11.59 23.99
N ASP A 101 -5.79 -11.40 25.13
CA ASP A 101 -7.17 -10.92 25.29
C ASP A 101 -7.37 -9.46 24.87
N GLN A 102 -6.33 -8.62 24.91
CA GLN A 102 -6.35 -7.20 24.57
C GLN A 102 -5.65 -6.89 23.23
N SER A 103 -4.95 -7.86 22.65
CA SER A 103 -4.16 -7.66 21.42
C SER A 103 -5.02 -7.20 20.25
N GLY A 104 -6.25 -7.70 20.13
CA GLY A 104 -7.21 -7.28 19.10
C GLY A 104 -7.56 -5.79 19.19
N TYR A 105 -7.82 -5.29 20.39
CA TYR A 105 -8.11 -3.88 20.62
C TYR A 105 -6.91 -2.99 20.30
N ALA A 106 -5.72 -3.35 20.79
CA ALA A 106 -4.50 -2.57 20.60
C ALA A 106 -4.08 -2.52 19.12
N LEU A 107 -4.10 -3.66 18.40
CA LEU A 107 -3.81 -3.70 16.96
C LEU A 107 -4.90 -3.01 16.13
N GLY A 108 -6.16 -3.08 16.55
CA GLY A 108 -7.26 -2.34 15.96
C GLY A 108 -7.07 -0.82 16.06
N THR A 109 -6.63 -0.34 17.23
CA THR A 109 -6.32 1.08 17.48
C THR A 109 -5.15 1.54 16.58
N LEU A 110 -4.06 0.76 16.50
CA LEU A 110 -2.95 1.05 15.59
C LEU A 110 -3.44 1.12 14.13
N SER A 111 -4.22 0.15 13.70
CA SER A 111 -4.78 0.10 12.35
C SER A 111 -5.66 1.32 12.05
N THR A 112 -6.45 1.77 13.02
CA THR A 112 -7.26 3.00 12.90
C THR A 112 -6.37 4.22 12.67
N GLY A 113 -5.24 4.33 13.39
CA GLY A 113 -4.26 5.40 13.17
C GLY A 113 -3.65 5.37 11.76
N VAL A 114 -3.28 4.18 11.26
CA VAL A 114 -2.75 4.01 9.89
C VAL A 114 -3.78 4.43 8.86
N VAL A 115 -5.03 3.99 9.02
CA VAL A 115 -6.13 4.35 8.11
C VAL A 115 -6.40 5.85 8.17
N ALA A 116 -6.50 6.44 9.36
CA ALA A 116 -6.70 7.88 9.53
C ALA A 116 -5.59 8.69 8.84
N GLY A 117 -4.32 8.29 9.01
CA GLY A 117 -3.18 8.91 8.33
C GLY A 117 -3.26 8.81 6.80
N THR A 118 -3.68 7.66 6.28
CA THR A 118 -3.86 7.45 4.84
C THR A 118 -4.97 8.33 4.26
N LEU A 119 -6.04 8.56 5.02
CA LEU A 119 -7.17 9.40 4.63
C LEU A 119 -6.86 10.89 4.75
N MET A 120 -6.34 11.30 5.91
CA MET A 120 -6.10 12.71 6.21
C MET A 120 -4.83 13.24 5.53
N GLY A 121 -3.85 12.37 5.27
CA GLY A 121 -2.57 12.75 4.68
C GLY A 121 -2.70 13.52 3.36
N PRO A 122 -3.38 12.99 2.34
CA PRO A 122 -3.57 13.70 1.07
C PRO A 122 -4.38 14.99 1.19
N LEU A 123 -5.38 15.03 2.11
CA LEU A 123 -6.19 16.23 2.35
C LEU A 123 -5.35 17.33 3.00
N ILE A 124 -4.72 17.02 4.14
CA ILE A 124 -3.90 17.99 4.89
C ILE A 124 -2.68 18.40 4.06
N GLY A 125 -2.01 17.41 3.44
CA GLY A 125 -0.87 17.65 2.57
C GLY A 125 -1.24 18.50 1.35
N GLY A 126 -2.41 18.28 0.75
CA GLY A 126 -2.92 19.08 -0.35
C GLY A 126 -3.20 20.53 0.06
N LEU A 127 -3.83 20.73 1.22
CA LEU A 127 -4.14 22.06 1.76
C LEU A 127 -2.89 22.85 2.11
N ILE A 128 -1.89 22.20 2.71
CA ILE A 128 -0.61 22.83 3.03
C ILE A 128 0.18 23.14 1.76
N ALA A 129 0.21 22.22 0.80
CA ALA A 129 0.91 22.43 -0.46
C ALA A 129 0.32 23.59 -1.27
N GLU A 130 -1.00 23.77 -1.25
CA GLU A 130 -1.69 24.86 -1.94
C GLU A 130 -1.38 26.23 -1.32
N ASN A 131 -1.36 26.32 0.02
CA ASN A 131 -1.21 27.60 0.72
C ASN A 131 0.25 27.96 1.03
N LEU A 132 1.09 26.96 1.32
CA LEU A 132 2.45 27.16 1.81
C LEU A 132 3.52 26.60 0.85
N GLY A 133 3.09 25.90 -0.23
CA GLY A 133 3.99 25.29 -1.20
C GLY A 133 4.40 23.86 -0.85
N MET A 134 4.83 23.11 -1.87
CA MET A 134 5.14 21.67 -1.77
C MET A 134 6.30 21.37 -0.81
N ARG A 135 7.31 22.25 -0.74
CA ARG A 135 8.49 22.06 0.13
C ARG A 135 8.12 22.06 1.60
N ASN A 136 7.17 22.91 2.01
CA ASN A 136 6.69 22.98 3.39
C ASN A 136 5.92 21.75 3.82
N VAL A 137 5.29 21.01 2.90
CA VAL A 137 4.68 19.70 3.20
C VAL A 137 5.74 18.72 3.68
N PHE A 138 6.90 18.64 3.00
CA PHE A 138 7.99 17.73 3.38
C PHE A 138 8.63 18.14 4.70
N LEU A 139 8.79 19.44 4.96
CA LEU A 139 9.24 19.94 6.27
C LEU A 139 8.31 19.55 7.41
N LEU A 140 6.99 19.73 7.19
CA LEU A 140 6.00 19.37 8.19
C LEU A 140 5.98 17.86 8.46
N VAL A 141 6.06 17.04 7.42
CA VAL A 141 6.18 15.58 7.56
C VAL A 141 7.45 15.21 8.34
N GLY A 142 8.59 15.82 8.01
CA GLY A 142 9.83 15.66 8.76
C GLY A 142 9.70 16.05 10.23
N PHE A 143 9.03 17.16 10.51
CA PHE A 143 8.76 17.61 11.88
C PHE A 143 7.87 16.63 12.66
N PHE A 144 6.78 16.13 12.08
CA PHE A 144 5.95 15.13 12.73
C PHE A 144 6.70 13.82 12.97
N LEU A 145 7.52 13.37 12.01
CA LEU A 145 8.36 12.19 12.20
C LEU A 145 9.40 12.38 13.30
N PHE A 146 9.93 13.58 13.46
CA PHE A 146 10.79 13.93 14.59
C PHE A 146 10.05 13.83 15.92
N LEU A 147 8.81 14.37 16.00
CA LEU A 147 7.98 14.20 17.20
C LEU A 147 7.68 12.72 17.48
N VAL A 148 7.39 11.92 16.45
CA VAL A 148 7.23 10.47 16.59
C VAL A 148 8.50 9.81 17.13
N SER A 149 9.69 10.27 16.69
CA SER A 149 10.97 9.75 17.20
C SER A 149 11.12 10.05 18.70
N LEU A 150 10.80 11.27 19.13
CA LEU A 150 10.83 11.65 20.54
C LEU A 150 9.82 10.85 21.38
N LEU A 151 8.59 10.72 20.89
CA LEU A 151 7.55 9.92 21.56
C LEU A 151 7.95 8.44 21.65
N THR A 152 8.59 7.90 20.61
CA THR A 152 9.10 6.52 20.63
C THR A 152 10.22 6.36 21.64
N PHE A 153 11.12 7.34 21.73
CA PHE A 153 12.26 7.29 22.66
C PHE A 153 11.83 7.31 24.12
N TRP A 154 10.93 8.21 24.48
CA TRP A 154 10.50 8.40 25.88
C TRP A 154 9.25 7.61 26.27
N GLY A 155 8.34 7.39 25.33
CA GLY A 155 7.02 6.81 25.62
C GLY A 155 6.92 5.30 25.43
N ILE A 156 7.89 4.66 24.78
CA ILE A 156 7.88 3.21 24.58
C ILE A 156 8.93 2.57 25.48
N GLU A 157 8.50 1.63 26.31
CA GLU A 157 9.36 0.71 27.03
C GLU A 157 9.22 -0.67 26.35
N GLU A 158 10.32 -1.33 26.06
CA GLU A 158 10.37 -2.67 25.50
C GLU A 158 11.15 -3.56 26.48
N ASP A 159 10.45 -4.53 27.05
CA ASP A 159 11.07 -5.63 27.77
C ASP A 159 11.36 -6.74 26.77
N TYR A 160 12.63 -6.78 26.31
CA TYR A 160 13.03 -7.61 25.20
C TYR A 160 13.88 -8.78 25.66
N GLU A 161 13.34 -10.00 25.48
CA GLU A 161 14.11 -11.25 25.58
C GLU A 161 14.36 -11.80 24.19
N PRO A 162 15.65 -12.03 23.80
CA PRO A 162 15.98 -12.64 22.50
C PRO A 162 15.39 -14.03 22.38
N LEU A 163 14.61 -14.29 21.34
CA LEU A 163 14.06 -15.62 21.06
C LEU A 163 15.19 -16.62 20.70
N PRO A 164 15.23 -17.82 21.29
CA PRO A 164 16.19 -18.85 20.96
C PRO A 164 16.03 -19.29 19.49
N LYS A 165 17.16 -19.46 18.80
CA LYS A 165 17.20 -19.83 17.36
C LYS A 165 16.65 -21.22 17.04
N GLU A 166 16.48 -22.09 18.01
CA GLU A 166 16.26 -23.53 17.81
C GLU A 166 14.81 -23.94 17.48
N GLU A 167 13.82 -23.07 17.67
CA GLU A 167 12.41 -23.43 17.42
C GLU A 167 11.86 -23.00 16.05
N GLN A 168 12.66 -22.42 15.18
CA GLN A 168 12.17 -21.92 13.90
C GLN A 168 12.31 -22.97 12.79
N LYS A 169 11.20 -23.68 12.47
CA LYS A 169 11.13 -24.45 11.21
C LYS A 169 11.58 -23.60 10.03
N SER A 170 12.40 -24.13 9.13
CA SER A 170 12.84 -23.40 7.94
C SER A 170 11.65 -22.90 7.12
N SER A 171 11.75 -21.68 6.56
CA SER A 171 10.71 -21.12 5.68
C SER A 171 10.40 -22.04 4.48
N TRP A 172 11.39 -22.81 4.04
CA TRP A 172 11.27 -23.77 2.95
C TRP A 172 10.45 -25.01 3.34
N GLU A 173 10.62 -25.51 4.56
CA GLU A 173 9.84 -26.64 5.09
C GLU A 173 8.38 -26.26 5.27
N LEU A 174 8.13 -25.02 5.70
CA LEU A 174 6.79 -24.47 5.87
C LEU A 174 6.06 -24.32 4.52
N LEU A 175 6.74 -23.81 3.49
CA LEU A 175 6.19 -23.74 2.14
C LEU A 175 5.96 -25.14 1.55
N LYS A 176 6.79 -26.14 1.92
CA LYS A 176 6.57 -27.53 1.50
C LYS A 176 5.35 -28.17 2.16
N SER A 177 5.01 -27.82 3.39
CA SER A 177 3.88 -28.40 4.14
C SER A 177 2.52 -27.90 3.63
N ILE A 178 2.46 -26.77 2.91
CA ILE A 178 1.21 -26.24 2.36
C ILE A 178 0.79 -27.06 1.15
N GLN A 179 -0.38 -27.68 1.24
CA GLN A 179 -0.92 -28.55 0.18
C GLN A 179 -1.31 -27.80 -1.11
N GLN A 180 -1.70 -26.51 -0.99
CA GLN A 180 -2.27 -25.72 -2.09
C GLN A 180 -1.37 -24.55 -2.48
N LYS A 181 -0.15 -24.85 -2.92
CA LYS A 181 0.87 -23.87 -3.28
C LYS A 181 0.43 -22.97 -4.43
N ASP A 182 -0.32 -23.51 -5.40
CA ASP A 182 -0.81 -22.77 -6.55
C ASP A 182 -1.73 -21.61 -6.12
N ILE A 183 -2.64 -21.90 -5.16
CA ILE A 183 -3.57 -20.89 -4.64
C ILE A 183 -2.83 -19.86 -3.79
N LEU A 184 -1.89 -20.30 -2.97
CA LEU A 184 -1.07 -19.42 -2.15
C LEU A 184 -0.31 -18.41 -3.03
N LEU A 185 0.37 -18.90 -4.07
CA LEU A 185 1.07 -18.04 -5.02
C LEU A 185 0.09 -17.13 -5.77
N GLY A 186 -1.08 -17.65 -6.15
CA GLY A 186 -2.13 -16.85 -6.78
C GLY A 186 -2.58 -15.71 -5.90
N LEU A 187 -2.79 -15.92 -4.60
CA LEU A 187 -3.17 -14.87 -3.66
C LEU A 187 -2.05 -13.83 -3.45
N PHE A 188 -0.78 -14.25 -3.49
CA PHE A 188 0.34 -13.31 -3.47
C PHE A 188 0.37 -12.42 -4.72
N LEU A 189 0.18 -13.01 -5.91
CA LEU A 189 0.08 -12.28 -7.16
C LEU A 189 -1.13 -11.32 -7.16
N THR A 190 -2.25 -11.75 -6.62
CA THR A 190 -3.43 -10.88 -6.45
C THR A 190 -3.14 -9.71 -5.51
N SER A 191 -2.44 -9.92 -4.39
CA SER A 191 -2.01 -8.81 -3.51
C SER A 191 -1.11 -7.82 -4.24
N MET A 192 -0.19 -8.30 -5.07
CA MET A 192 0.65 -7.48 -5.94
C MET A 192 -0.22 -6.68 -6.92
N THR A 193 -1.15 -7.34 -7.59
CA THR A 193 -2.07 -6.71 -8.57
C THR A 193 -2.95 -5.65 -7.91
N ILE A 194 -3.52 -5.91 -6.73
CA ILE A 194 -4.33 -4.94 -5.98
C ILE A 194 -3.52 -3.66 -5.71
N GLN A 195 -2.28 -3.82 -5.29
CA GLN A 195 -1.41 -2.67 -5.03
C GLN A 195 -0.97 -1.97 -6.31
N MET A 196 -0.71 -2.71 -7.39
CA MET A 196 -0.46 -2.12 -8.71
C MET A 196 -1.64 -1.27 -9.16
N ILE A 197 -2.87 -1.78 -9.06
CA ILE A 197 -4.12 -1.09 -9.39
C ILE A 197 -4.24 0.19 -8.56
N ALA A 198 -4.02 0.13 -7.25
CA ALA A 198 -4.13 1.28 -6.35
C ALA A 198 -3.12 2.40 -6.67
N GLN A 199 -1.90 2.02 -7.07
CA GLN A 199 -0.78 2.94 -7.22
C GLN A 199 -0.49 3.38 -8.67
N SER A 200 -1.08 2.71 -9.67
CA SER A 200 -0.84 3.01 -11.10
C SER A 200 -1.15 4.46 -11.48
N ILE A 201 -2.17 5.06 -10.88
CA ILE A 201 -2.65 6.39 -11.21
C ILE A 201 -1.97 7.47 -10.34
N SER A 202 -1.35 7.09 -9.22
CA SER A 202 -0.75 8.01 -8.26
C SER A 202 0.18 9.07 -8.90
N PRO A 203 1.10 8.72 -9.83
CA PRO A 203 2.00 9.70 -10.43
C PRO A 203 1.32 10.66 -11.41
N ILE A 204 0.18 10.29 -12.00
CA ILE A 204 -0.48 11.06 -13.03
C ILE A 204 -1.75 11.79 -12.56
N LEU A 205 -2.29 11.43 -11.38
CA LEU A 205 -3.59 11.93 -10.93
C LEU A 205 -3.70 13.46 -10.90
N PRO A 206 -2.75 14.22 -10.32
CA PRO A 206 -2.86 15.68 -10.33
C PRO A 206 -2.80 16.28 -11.75
N LEU A 207 -2.05 15.64 -12.65
CA LEU A 207 -1.95 16.07 -14.05
C LEU A 207 -3.26 15.79 -14.79
N TYR A 208 -3.91 14.66 -14.49
CA TYR A 208 -5.21 14.33 -15.06
C TYR A 208 -6.30 15.27 -14.55
N VAL A 209 -6.32 15.57 -13.25
CA VAL A 209 -7.25 16.56 -12.66
C VAL A 209 -7.08 17.94 -13.30
N ARG A 210 -5.84 18.35 -13.57
CA ARG A 210 -5.54 19.58 -14.33
C ARG A 210 -6.06 19.51 -15.77
N ALA A 211 -5.89 18.38 -16.45
CA ALA A 211 -6.42 18.17 -17.81
C ALA A 211 -7.94 18.17 -17.88
N LEU A 212 -8.64 17.80 -16.79
CA LEU A 212 -10.09 17.92 -16.64
C LEU A 212 -10.57 19.36 -16.35
N GLY A 213 -9.69 20.36 -16.44
CA GLY A 213 -10.02 21.76 -16.32
C GLY A 213 -9.85 22.39 -14.93
N GLN A 214 -9.39 21.64 -13.92
CA GLN A 214 -9.11 22.18 -12.60
C GLN A 214 -7.81 22.97 -12.63
N ARG A 215 -7.90 24.29 -12.37
CA ARG A 215 -6.74 25.19 -12.32
C ARG A 215 -6.48 25.68 -10.91
N ASP A 216 -7.54 26.09 -10.22
CA ASP A 216 -7.45 26.62 -8.86
C ASP A 216 -7.49 25.47 -7.84
N ASN A 217 -6.72 25.58 -6.76
CA ASN A 217 -6.66 24.57 -5.68
C ASN A 217 -6.38 23.15 -6.19
N LEU A 218 -5.57 23.01 -7.24
CA LEU A 218 -5.31 21.75 -7.94
C LEU A 218 -4.82 20.64 -6.99
N ILE A 219 -3.91 20.99 -6.09
CA ILE A 219 -3.28 20.00 -5.17
C ILE A 219 -4.31 19.54 -4.15
N PHE A 220 -5.10 20.48 -3.61
CA PHE A 220 -6.15 20.17 -2.65
C PHE A 220 -7.25 19.30 -3.28
N VAL A 221 -7.75 19.64 -4.47
CA VAL A 221 -8.76 18.85 -5.19
C VAL A 221 -8.22 17.45 -5.51
N SER A 222 -6.97 17.35 -5.95
CA SER A 222 -6.32 16.04 -6.17
C SER A 222 -6.23 15.23 -4.87
N GLY A 223 -5.91 15.87 -3.75
CA GLY A 223 -5.91 15.27 -2.42
C GLY A 223 -7.30 14.75 -2.01
N MET A 224 -8.35 15.53 -2.25
CA MET A 224 -9.74 15.12 -1.99
C MET A 224 -10.11 13.87 -2.80
N ILE A 225 -9.77 13.83 -4.09
CA ILE A 225 -10.06 12.69 -4.96
C ILE A 225 -9.33 11.42 -4.48
N VAL A 226 -8.08 11.53 -4.02
CA VAL A 226 -7.36 10.40 -3.41
C VAL A 226 -8.03 9.95 -2.11
N SER A 227 -8.34 10.90 -1.24
CA SER A 227 -8.96 10.61 0.07
C SER A 227 -10.36 10.04 -0.05
N ALA A 228 -11.13 10.42 -1.08
CA ALA A 228 -12.47 9.89 -1.33
C ALA A 228 -12.49 8.35 -1.43
N MET A 229 -11.51 7.76 -2.12
CA MET A 229 -11.32 6.31 -2.18
C MET A 229 -11.07 5.71 -0.79
N GLY A 230 -10.20 6.32 -0.03
CA GLY A 230 -9.84 5.84 1.31
C GLY A 230 -11.01 5.92 2.30
N VAL A 231 -11.74 7.06 2.31
CA VAL A 231 -12.95 7.27 3.15
C VAL A 231 -13.97 6.18 2.84
N SER A 232 -14.27 5.94 1.58
CA SER A 232 -15.21 4.91 1.16
C SER A 232 -14.73 3.51 1.57
N SER A 233 -13.46 3.18 1.32
CA SER A 233 -12.90 1.89 1.73
C SER A 233 -13.03 1.67 3.24
N MET A 234 -12.76 2.68 4.07
CA MET A 234 -12.91 2.60 5.52
C MET A 234 -14.36 2.37 5.94
N LEU A 235 -15.30 3.15 5.39
CA LEU A 235 -16.72 3.06 5.74
C LEU A 235 -17.32 1.69 5.40
N PHE A 236 -16.91 1.11 4.28
CA PHE A 236 -17.51 -0.11 3.76
C PHE A 236 -16.71 -1.39 4.06
N SER A 237 -15.45 -1.32 4.53
CA SER A 237 -14.61 -2.50 4.77
C SER A 237 -15.22 -3.49 5.78
N GLY A 238 -15.80 -3.01 6.88
CA GLY A 238 -16.46 -3.85 7.87
C GLY A 238 -17.70 -4.56 7.33
N TRP A 239 -18.49 -3.87 6.49
CA TRP A 239 -19.65 -4.47 5.83
C TRP A 239 -19.22 -5.48 4.76
N MET A 240 -18.20 -5.17 3.97
CA MET A 240 -17.62 -6.08 2.99
C MET A 240 -17.03 -7.32 3.64
N GLY A 241 -16.38 -7.20 4.82
CA GLY A 241 -15.92 -8.34 5.60
C GLY A 241 -17.06 -9.30 5.97
N LYS A 242 -18.16 -8.75 6.54
CA LYS A 242 -19.37 -9.55 6.86
C LYS A 242 -19.99 -10.19 5.62
N LEU A 243 -20.00 -9.49 4.49
CA LEU A 243 -20.48 -10.02 3.23
C LEU A 243 -19.61 -11.19 2.76
N GLY A 244 -18.27 -11.05 2.87
CA GLY A 244 -17.32 -12.11 2.55
C GLY A 244 -17.50 -13.38 3.38
N ASP A 245 -17.85 -13.23 4.67
CA ASP A 245 -18.15 -14.37 5.53
C ASP A 245 -19.45 -15.10 5.11
N ARG A 246 -20.44 -14.36 4.58
CA ARG A 246 -21.72 -14.94 4.12
C ARG A 246 -21.63 -15.62 2.76
N ILE A 247 -21.07 -14.94 1.75
CA ILE A 247 -21.05 -15.45 0.36
C ILE A 247 -19.77 -16.23 0.02
N GLY A 248 -18.78 -16.19 0.90
CA GLY A 248 -17.44 -16.73 0.73
C GLY A 248 -16.43 -15.70 0.19
N ASN A 249 -15.30 -15.59 0.86
CA ASN A 249 -14.24 -14.59 0.53
C ASN A 249 -13.70 -14.73 -0.90
N HIS A 250 -13.67 -15.95 -1.47
CA HIS A 250 -13.27 -16.18 -2.86
C HIS A 250 -14.23 -15.54 -3.86
N ARG A 251 -15.56 -15.64 -3.63
CA ARG A 251 -16.57 -15.00 -4.49
C ARG A 251 -16.55 -13.49 -4.35
N LEU A 252 -16.43 -13.00 -3.12
CA LEU A 252 -16.33 -11.56 -2.86
C LEU A 252 -15.12 -10.95 -3.57
N LEU A 253 -13.96 -11.62 -3.55
CA LEU A 253 -12.74 -11.16 -4.21
C LEU A 253 -12.92 -11.05 -5.73
N LEU A 254 -13.57 -12.04 -6.36
CA LEU A 254 -13.87 -12.01 -7.79
C LEU A 254 -14.84 -10.87 -8.16
N ILE A 255 -15.91 -10.68 -7.38
CA ILE A 255 -16.88 -9.59 -7.58
C ILE A 255 -16.18 -8.22 -7.42
N ALA A 256 -15.32 -8.07 -6.41
CA ALA A 256 -14.61 -6.83 -6.15
C ALA A 256 -13.60 -6.49 -7.26
N LEU A 257 -12.91 -7.49 -7.85
CA LEU A 257 -12.03 -7.29 -9.01
C LEU A 257 -12.81 -6.88 -10.26
N LEU A 258 -13.94 -7.55 -10.54
CA LEU A 258 -14.82 -7.19 -11.66
C LEU A 258 -15.32 -5.74 -11.50
N TYR A 259 -15.84 -5.42 -10.33
CA TYR A 259 -16.32 -4.08 -9.98
C TYR A 259 -15.22 -3.01 -10.13
N SER A 260 -14.03 -3.30 -9.64
CA SER A 260 -12.87 -2.41 -9.75
C SER A 260 -12.47 -2.16 -11.20
N GLY A 261 -12.40 -3.20 -12.02
CA GLY A 261 -12.10 -3.08 -13.45
C GLY A 261 -13.12 -2.23 -14.20
N CYS A 262 -14.41 -2.43 -13.95
CA CYS A 262 -15.47 -1.62 -14.55
C CYS A 262 -15.37 -0.14 -14.14
N LEU A 263 -15.11 0.16 -12.87
CA LEU A 263 -14.96 1.53 -12.41
C LEU A 263 -13.73 2.22 -13.00
N TYR A 264 -12.62 1.49 -13.24
CA TYR A 264 -11.47 2.08 -13.92
C TYR A 264 -11.78 2.48 -15.37
N ILE A 265 -12.61 1.70 -16.08
CA ILE A 265 -13.10 2.09 -17.41
C ILE A 265 -13.92 3.37 -17.33
N LEU A 266 -14.80 3.50 -16.33
CA LEU A 266 -15.59 4.71 -16.13
C LEU A 266 -14.70 5.92 -15.73
N CYS A 267 -13.68 5.71 -14.89
CA CYS A 267 -12.72 6.77 -14.55
C CYS A 267 -11.96 7.29 -15.79
N ALA A 268 -11.70 6.44 -16.78
CA ALA A 268 -11.10 6.86 -18.05
C ALA A 268 -12.00 7.82 -18.82
N GLN A 269 -13.32 7.76 -18.62
CA GLN A 269 -14.31 8.56 -19.35
C GLN A 269 -14.77 9.80 -18.55
N ALA A 270 -14.18 10.05 -17.37
CA ALA A 270 -14.50 11.20 -16.56
C ALA A 270 -14.21 12.52 -17.31
N GLN A 271 -15.15 13.44 -17.30
CA GLN A 271 -15.04 14.74 -17.96
C GLN A 271 -14.81 15.89 -16.98
N THR A 272 -15.09 15.66 -15.70
CA THR A 272 -14.91 16.66 -14.64
C THR A 272 -14.19 16.07 -13.43
N PRO A 273 -13.47 16.89 -12.64
CA PRO A 273 -12.85 16.45 -11.38
C PRO A 273 -13.88 15.87 -10.39
N LEU A 274 -15.10 16.42 -10.34
CA LEU A 274 -16.16 15.91 -9.48
C LEU A 274 -16.60 14.50 -9.87
N GLN A 275 -16.80 14.23 -11.17
CA GLN A 275 -17.10 12.88 -11.66
C GLN A 275 -16.01 11.89 -11.29
N LEU A 276 -14.73 12.28 -11.49
CA LEU A 276 -13.59 11.45 -11.10
C LEU A 276 -13.60 11.19 -9.59
N GLY A 277 -13.88 12.19 -8.75
CA GLY A 277 -14.00 12.06 -7.30
C GLY A 277 -15.08 11.07 -6.87
N ILE A 278 -16.27 11.16 -7.48
CA ILE A 278 -17.38 10.22 -7.22
C ILE A 278 -16.99 8.80 -7.63
N LEU A 279 -16.42 8.62 -8.81
CA LEU A 279 -15.97 7.31 -9.28
C LEU A 279 -14.87 6.72 -8.40
N ARG A 280 -13.95 7.54 -7.89
CA ARG A 280 -12.92 7.12 -6.93
C ARG A 280 -13.52 6.77 -5.57
N PHE A 281 -14.55 7.47 -5.12
CA PHE A 281 -15.31 7.10 -3.93
C PHE A 281 -15.98 5.73 -4.12
N LEU A 282 -16.66 5.50 -5.22
CA LEU A 282 -17.27 4.20 -5.54
C LEU A 282 -16.22 3.09 -5.62
N PHE A 283 -15.08 3.36 -6.24
CA PHE A 283 -13.96 2.42 -6.30
C PHE A 283 -13.47 2.00 -4.91
N GLY A 284 -13.47 2.91 -3.93
CA GLY A 284 -13.12 2.62 -2.54
C GLY A 284 -13.98 1.51 -1.90
N ILE A 285 -15.26 1.37 -2.28
CA ILE A 285 -16.13 0.29 -1.81
C ILE A 285 -15.55 -1.08 -2.19
N GLY A 286 -15.11 -1.23 -3.44
CA GLY A 286 -14.48 -2.46 -3.93
C GLY A 286 -13.15 -2.76 -3.24
N THR A 287 -12.30 -1.74 -3.07
CA THR A 287 -10.99 -1.92 -2.41
C THR A 287 -11.12 -2.31 -0.94
N GLY A 288 -12.20 -1.91 -0.27
CA GLY A 288 -12.53 -2.34 1.09
C GLY A 288 -12.78 -3.86 1.22
N ALA A 289 -13.02 -4.56 0.11
CA ALA A 289 -13.18 -6.02 0.07
C ALA A 289 -11.88 -6.76 -0.34
N LEU A 290 -11.04 -6.15 -1.17
CA LEU A 290 -9.93 -6.84 -1.83
C LEU A 290 -8.87 -7.35 -0.85
N LEU A 291 -8.21 -6.47 -0.09
CA LEU A 291 -7.14 -6.88 0.83
C LEU A 291 -7.64 -7.75 2.00
N PRO A 292 -8.77 -7.42 2.67
CA PRO A 292 -9.33 -8.32 3.68
C PRO A 292 -9.70 -9.69 3.11
N GLY A 293 -10.23 -9.74 1.88
CA GLY A 293 -10.57 -10.98 1.19
C GLY A 293 -9.35 -11.88 0.96
N VAL A 294 -8.24 -11.32 0.47
CA VAL A 294 -6.97 -12.04 0.32
C VAL A 294 -6.45 -12.52 1.68
N SER A 295 -6.43 -11.64 2.69
CA SER A 295 -5.94 -11.97 4.03
C SER A 295 -6.75 -13.10 4.69
N ALA A 296 -8.09 -13.09 4.54
CA ALA A 296 -8.95 -14.14 5.05
C ALA A 296 -8.70 -15.49 4.35
N LEU A 297 -8.46 -15.49 3.03
CA LEU A 297 -8.12 -16.70 2.29
C LEU A 297 -6.73 -17.22 2.66
N LEU A 298 -5.72 -16.36 2.79
CA LEU A 298 -4.38 -16.73 3.24
C LEU A 298 -4.42 -17.37 4.64
N ASN A 299 -5.18 -16.78 5.57
CA ASN A 299 -5.32 -17.31 6.92
C ASN A 299 -5.97 -18.71 6.95
N ARG A 300 -6.94 -18.96 6.06
CA ARG A 300 -7.59 -20.29 5.94
C ARG A 300 -6.68 -21.38 5.33
N LEU A 301 -5.72 -20.99 4.51
CA LEU A 301 -4.82 -21.90 3.80
C LEU A 301 -3.54 -22.20 4.57
N THR A 302 -3.25 -21.41 5.59
CA THR A 302 -1.97 -21.44 6.30
C THR A 302 -2.11 -22.09 7.67
N PRO A 303 -1.25 -23.07 8.03
CA PRO A 303 -1.19 -23.58 9.39
C PRO A 303 -0.86 -22.50 10.41
N PRO A 304 -1.37 -22.58 11.67
CA PRO A 304 -1.14 -21.55 12.70
C PRO A 304 0.33 -21.17 12.91
N GLU A 305 1.25 -22.16 12.83
CA GLU A 305 2.69 -21.96 13.04
C GLU A 305 3.36 -21.19 11.89
N GLY A 306 2.69 -21.07 10.73
CA GLY A 306 3.22 -20.46 9.51
C GLY A 306 2.61 -19.10 9.14
N ILE A 307 1.59 -18.65 9.83
CA ILE A 307 0.77 -17.47 9.46
C ILE A 307 1.68 -16.24 9.29
N SER A 308 2.51 -15.92 10.27
CA SER A 308 3.38 -14.73 10.24
C SER A 308 4.30 -14.72 9.02
N ARG A 309 4.90 -15.87 8.66
CA ARG A 309 5.79 -15.98 7.51
C ARG A 309 5.06 -15.85 6.18
N ILE A 310 3.90 -16.47 6.05
CA ILE A 310 3.08 -16.37 4.83
C ILE A 310 2.61 -14.93 4.62
N PHE A 311 2.21 -14.23 5.67
CA PHE A 311 1.87 -12.82 5.59
C PHE A 311 3.08 -11.94 5.24
N SER A 312 4.29 -12.30 5.71
CA SER A 312 5.52 -11.60 5.31
C SER A 312 5.83 -11.78 3.82
N TYR A 313 5.65 -12.99 3.27
CA TYR A 313 5.76 -13.21 1.82
C TYR A 313 4.70 -12.44 1.04
N ASN A 314 3.45 -12.46 1.51
CA ASN A 314 2.38 -11.66 0.92
C ASN A 314 2.73 -10.16 0.91
N GLN A 315 3.31 -9.66 1.98
CA GLN A 315 3.76 -8.26 2.08
C GLN A 315 4.87 -7.93 1.09
N LEU A 316 5.78 -8.87 0.80
CA LEU A 316 6.79 -8.69 -0.25
C LEU A 316 6.13 -8.47 -1.61
N PHE A 317 5.17 -9.33 -2.00
CA PHE A 317 4.43 -9.17 -3.26
C PHE A 317 3.64 -7.86 -3.29
N TYR A 318 3.03 -7.48 -2.17
CA TYR A 318 2.34 -6.20 -2.05
C TYR A 318 3.29 -5.02 -2.31
N TYR A 319 4.50 -5.02 -1.75
CA TYR A 319 5.51 -3.99 -2.03
C TYR A 319 5.99 -4.00 -3.48
N LEU A 320 6.14 -5.17 -4.10
CA LEU A 320 6.44 -5.27 -5.53
C LEU A 320 5.35 -4.61 -6.37
N GLY A 321 4.08 -4.77 -5.99
CA GLY A 321 2.96 -4.03 -6.60
C GLY A 321 3.09 -2.51 -6.47
N GLY A 322 3.57 -2.04 -5.33
CA GLY A 322 3.87 -0.62 -5.09
C GLY A 322 5.01 -0.06 -5.96
N VAL A 323 5.89 -0.93 -6.44
CA VAL A 323 6.93 -0.57 -7.44
C VAL A 323 6.37 -0.58 -8.85
N LEU A 324 5.76 -1.71 -9.24
CA LEU A 324 5.31 -1.94 -10.61
C LEU A 324 4.12 -1.05 -11.00
N GLY A 325 3.23 -0.73 -10.06
CA GLY A 325 2.06 0.10 -10.31
C GLY A 325 2.39 1.49 -10.86
N PRO A 326 3.15 2.33 -10.14
CA PRO A 326 3.54 3.66 -10.61
C PRO A 326 4.36 3.62 -11.90
N MET A 327 5.25 2.62 -12.05
CA MET A 327 6.04 2.44 -13.27
C MET A 327 5.15 2.11 -14.46
N MET A 328 4.22 1.18 -14.31
CA MET A 328 3.23 0.83 -15.34
C MET A 328 2.41 2.05 -15.74
N GLY A 329 1.86 2.78 -14.77
CA GLY A 329 1.06 3.98 -15.04
C GLY A 329 1.82 5.04 -15.81
N SER A 330 3.05 5.33 -15.40
CA SER A 330 3.91 6.32 -16.05
C SER A 330 4.34 5.85 -17.46
N SER A 331 4.68 4.58 -17.64
CA SER A 331 5.09 4.02 -18.93
C SER A 331 3.96 3.99 -19.96
N ILE A 332 2.73 3.69 -19.52
CA ILE A 332 1.55 3.75 -20.40
C ILE A 332 1.21 5.21 -20.74
N PHE A 333 1.33 6.12 -19.78
CA PHE A 333 1.02 7.53 -20.02
C PHE A 333 1.89 8.14 -21.12
N MET A 334 3.17 7.84 -21.15
CA MET A 334 4.12 8.47 -22.09
C MET A 334 3.69 8.37 -23.58
N PRO A 335 3.39 7.16 -24.12
CA PRO A 335 2.95 7.02 -25.50
C PRO A 335 1.46 7.28 -25.72
N PHE A 336 0.59 6.94 -24.75
CA PHE A 336 -0.85 6.81 -24.98
C PHE A 336 -1.70 7.85 -24.24
N GLY A 337 -1.16 8.50 -23.20
CA GLY A 337 -1.87 9.51 -22.41
C GLY A 337 -2.72 8.95 -21.27
N TYR A 338 -3.52 9.83 -20.64
CA TYR A 338 -4.22 9.55 -19.37
C TYR A 338 -5.23 8.40 -19.46
N HIS A 339 -6.09 8.39 -20.46
CA HIS A 339 -7.18 7.40 -20.59
C HIS A 339 -6.65 5.97 -20.64
N TRP A 340 -5.54 5.77 -21.34
CA TRP A 340 -4.92 4.45 -21.50
C TRP A 340 -4.32 3.90 -20.20
N VAL A 341 -3.93 4.77 -19.27
CA VAL A 341 -3.50 4.31 -17.94
C VAL A 341 -4.66 3.67 -17.20
N PHE A 342 -5.85 4.28 -17.25
CA PHE A 342 -7.05 3.71 -16.64
C PHE A 342 -7.47 2.41 -17.34
N TYR A 343 -7.46 2.35 -18.67
CA TYR A 343 -7.78 1.13 -19.42
C TYR A 343 -6.76 0.02 -19.15
N GLY A 344 -5.46 0.33 -19.10
CA GLY A 344 -4.42 -0.63 -18.74
C GLY A 344 -4.59 -1.18 -17.30
N THR A 345 -4.98 -0.31 -16.37
CA THR A 345 -5.28 -0.72 -15.00
C THR A 345 -6.56 -1.59 -14.92
N ALA A 346 -7.59 -1.28 -15.71
CA ALA A 346 -8.79 -2.12 -15.83
C ALA A 346 -8.45 -3.50 -16.41
N LEU A 347 -7.63 -3.53 -17.47
CA LEU A 347 -7.16 -4.78 -18.08
C LEU A 347 -6.40 -5.65 -17.06
N LEU A 348 -5.54 -5.04 -16.24
CA LEU A 348 -4.83 -5.74 -15.18
C LEU A 348 -5.81 -6.36 -14.16
N ALA A 349 -6.85 -5.62 -13.74
CA ALA A 349 -7.88 -6.14 -12.83
C ALA A 349 -8.65 -7.32 -13.45
N PHE A 350 -9.01 -7.24 -14.72
CA PHE A 350 -9.70 -8.34 -15.42
C PHE A 350 -8.79 -9.54 -15.67
N THR A 351 -7.51 -9.33 -15.93
CA THR A 351 -6.53 -10.42 -16.05
C THR A 351 -6.40 -11.19 -14.74
N ASP A 352 -6.30 -10.49 -13.61
CA ASP A 352 -6.26 -11.13 -12.30
C ASP A 352 -7.59 -11.84 -11.95
N LEU A 353 -8.73 -11.25 -12.31
CA LEU A 353 -10.03 -11.88 -12.19
C LEU A 353 -10.10 -13.22 -12.94
N ILE A 354 -9.69 -13.24 -14.21
CA ILE A 354 -9.67 -14.45 -15.04
C ILE A 354 -8.72 -15.49 -14.44
N PHE A 355 -7.53 -15.06 -14.02
CA PHE A 355 -6.54 -15.92 -13.37
C PHE A 355 -7.11 -16.57 -12.10
N LEU A 356 -7.74 -15.81 -11.22
CA LEU A 356 -8.36 -16.34 -9.99
C LEU A 356 -9.57 -17.23 -10.29
N LEU A 357 -10.35 -16.94 -11.32
CA LEU A 357 -11.46 -17.82 -11.74
C LEU A 357 -10.95 -19.22 -12.11
N PHE A 358 -9.87 -19.33 -12.88
CA PHE A 358 -9.23 -20.61 -13.20
C PHE A 358 -8.72 -21.31 -11.95
N LEU A 359 -8.04 -20.55 -11.07
CA LEU A 359 -7.42 -21.07 -9.87
C LEU A 359 -8.49 -21.65 -8.89
N PHE A 360 -9.56 -20.89 -8.64
CA PHE A 360 -10.64 -21.33 -7.74
C PHE A 360 -11.50 -22.44 -8.32
N ARG A 361 -11.70 -22.52 -9.64
CA ARG A 361 -12.36 -23.68 -10.27
C ARG A 361 -11.61 -24.99 -10.02
N LYS A 362 -10.28 -24.95 -10.11
CA LYS A 362 -9.42 -26.11 -9.79
C LYS A 362 -9.57 -26.50 -8.32
N TYR A 363 -9.62 -25.52 -7.43
CA TYR A 363 -9.76 -25.72 -5.99
C TYR A 363 -11.10 -26.34 -5.58
N LEU A 364 -12.20 -25.82 -6.11
CA LEU A 364 -13.54 -26.32 -5.78
C LEU A 364 -13.73 -27.75 -6.25
N LYS A 365 -13.26 -28.11 -7.45
CA LYS A 365 -13.28 -29.49 -7.95
C LYS A 365 -12.52 -30.48 -7.05
N VAL A 366 -11.36 -30.08 -6.52
CA VAL A 366 -10.55 -30.93 -5.62
C VAL A 366 -11.24 -31.12 -4.27
N ARG A 367 -11.99 -30.13 -3.79
CA ARG A 367 -12.73 -30.21 -2.53
C ARG A 367 -13.95 -31.14 -2.64
N ASP A 368 -14.68 -31.07 -3.74
CA ASP A 368 -15.85 -31.92 -3.98
C ASP A 368 -15.46 -33.39 -4.14
N VAL A 369 -14.29 -33.70 -4.75
CA VAL A 369 -13.77 -35.08 -4.87
C VAL A 369 -13.29 -35.65 -3.53
N ARG A 370 -12.96 -34.82 -2.53
CA ARG A 370 -12.56 -35.27 -1.19
C ARG A 370 -13.71 -35.32 -0.17
N ALA A 371 -14.84 -34.74 -0.51
CA ALA A 371 -16.04 -34.73 0.32
C ALA A 371 -17.01 -35.92 -0.03
N ASN A 372 -16.78 -36.61 -1.15
CA ASN A 372 -17.36 -37.90 -1.55
C ASN A 372 -16.32 -39.02 -1.31
#